data_fef7ce1469c142129d652f470715cb68
#
_entry.id   fef7ce1469c142129d652f470715cb68
#
_cell.length_a   1.000
_cell.length_b   1.000
_cell.length_c   1.000
_cell.angle_alpha   90.00
_cell.angle_beta   90.00
_cell.angle_gamma   90.00
#
_symmetry.space_group_name_H-M   'P 1'
#
loop_
_entity.id
_entity.type
_entity.pdbx_description
1 polymer ?
#
loop_
_entity_poly.entity_id
_entity_poly.type
_entity_poly.pdbx_seq_one_letter_code
_entity_poly.pdbx_strand_id
1 'polypeptide(L)'
;RQICIRDSICTRSCKFCGVKTGKPLPVDWEEAEKVANSIRIMQIKHAVLTSVDRDDLRDDMGSKFWVETIKKIRELNPGITLEALIPDFQGIHEHIDRLVNIKPEVISHNIETTRRLTKEVRVQAKYDRSMDVLKYMKESGQRRTKSGIMLGLGETKEEVIETIHDLKNAKVDIVTIGQYLQPSKKHLQVQRFVTPDEFLE
;
A
#
# COMPACT_ATOMS: atom_id res chain seq x y z
N ARG A 1 11.68 3.75 -9.17
CA ARG A 1 10.52 4.54 -9.65
C ARG A 1 9.24 3.79 -9.29
N GLN A 2 8.29 4.47 -8.70
CA GLN A 2 6.97 3.92 -8.43
C GLN A 2 6.14 4.02 -9.71
N ILE A 3 5.55 2.90 -10.13
CA ILE A 3 4.61 2.88 -11.24
C ILE A 3 3.23 2.81 -10.62
N CYS A 4 2.45 3.88 -10.77
CA CYS A 4 1.05 3.90 -10.42
C CYS A 4 0.27 3.35 -11.61
N ILE A 5 -0.46 2.26 -11.42
CA ILE A 5 -1.31 1.68 -12.44
C ILE A 5 -2.55 2.58 -12.57
N ARG A 6 -2.71 3.10 -13.70
CA ARG A 6 -3.54 4.08 -14.39
C ARG A 6 -4.93 4.44 -13.80
N ASP A 7 -5.31 5.75 -14.04
CA ASP A 7 -6.66 6.40 -14.00
C ASP A 7 -7.71 5.70 -13.14
N SER A 8 -7.25 5.17 -12.06
CA SER A 8 -8.02 4.27 -11.26
C SER A 8 -8.97 5.08 -10.40
N ILE A 9 -10.19 4.69 -10.44
CA ILE A 9 -11.19 5.14 -9.48
C ILE A 9 -11.11 4.18 -8.31
N CYS A 10 -10.89 4.70 -7.10
CA CYS A 10 -10.84 3.90 -5.88
C CYS A 10 -12.24 3.77 -5.29
N THR A 11 -12.55 2.61 -4.72
CA THR A 11 -13.79 2.41 -3.96
C THR A 11 -13.78 3.12 -2.60
N ARG A 12 -12.60 3.56 -2.14
CA ARG A 12 -12.41 4.22 -0.84
C ARG A 12 -12.07 5.69 -0.98
N SER A 13 -12.43 6.46 0.06
CA SER A 13 -12.32 7.92 0.10
C SER A 13 -11.32 8.40 1.16
N CYS A 14 -10.08 7.92 1.09
CA CYS A 14 -9.03 8.37 2.00
C CYS A 14 -8.76 9.87 1.79
N LYS A 15 -8.87 10.66 2.88
CA LYS A 15 -8.83 12.13 2.78
C LYS A 15 -7.44 12.71 2.49
N PHE A 16 -6.40 11.89 2.50
CA PHE A 16 -5.05 12.27 2.12
C PHE A 16 -4.74 11.99 0.65
N CYS A 17 -5.54 11.16 -0.01
CA CYS A 17 -5.22 10.59 -1.31
C CYS A 17 -5.86 11.39 -2.47
N GLY A 18 -5.05 11.76 -3.45
CA GLY A 18 -5.51 12.48 -4.66
C GLY A 18 -6.24 11.61 -5.69
N VAL A 19 -6.38 10.30 -5.46
CA VAL A 19 -7.11 9.39 -6.36
C VAL A 19 -8.62 9.64 -6.27
N LYS A 20 -9.28 9.64 -7.42
CA LYS A 20 -10.73 9.86 -7.50
C LYS A 20 -11.49 8.70 -6.85
N THR A 21 -12.42 9.02 -5.96
CA THR A 21 -13.35 8.04 -5.37
C THR A 21 -14.58 7.85 -6.25
N GLY A 22 -15.05 6.61 -6.40
CA GLY A 22 -16.27 6.31 -7.15
C GLY A 22 -16.40 4.84 -7.53
N LYS A 23 -17.20 4.58 -8.56
CA LYS A 23 -17.35 3.24 -9.13
C LYS A 23 -16.24 3.01 -10.17
N PRO A 24 -15.33 2.06 -9.93
CA PRO A 24 -14.27 1.75 -10.86
C PRO A 24 -14.80 1.16 -12.19
N LEU A 25 -13.98 1.28 -13.25
CA LEU A 25 -14.22 0.57 -14.50
C LEU A 25 -13.96 -0.94 -14.33
N PRO A 26 -14.47 -1.78 -15.25
CA PRO A 26 -14.09 -3.20 -15.30
C PRO A 26 -12.58 -3.38 -15.35
N VAL A 27 -12.10 -4.53 -14.84
CA VAL A 27 -10.67 -4.86 -14.87
C VAL A 27 -10.20 -4.99 -16.32
N ASP A 28 -9.15 -4.25 -16.69
CA ASP A 28 -8.46 -4.39 -17.97
C ASP A 28 -7.34 -5.44 -17.81
N TRP A 29 -7.60 -6.67 -18.23
CA TRP A 29 -6.62 -7.75 -18.14
C TRP A 29 -5.37 -7.54 -19.02
N GLU A 30 -5.44 -6.69 -20.05
CA GLU A 30 -4.29 -6.31 -20.86
C GLU A 30 -3.33 -5.38 -20.11
N GLU A 31 -3.79 -4.73 -19.04
CA GLU A 31 -2.96 -3.80 -18.25
C GLU A 31 -1.75 -4.52 -17.64
N ALA A 32 -1.86 -5.80 -17.26
CA ALA A 32 -0.75 -6.59 -16.74
C ALA A 32 0.42 -6.64 -17.74
N GLU A 33 0.13 -6.85 -19.03
CA GLU A 33 1.14 -6.86 -20.09
C GLU A 33 1.67 -5.45 -20.38
N LYS A 34 0.80 -4.45 -20.40
CA LYS A 34 1.19 -3.03 -20.60
C LYS A 34 2.18 -2.57 -19.53
N VAL A 35 1.92 -2.92 -18.26
CA VAL A 35 2.82 -2.64 -17.13
C VAL A 35 4.16 -3.36 -17.30
N ALA A 36 4.13 -4.66 -17.60
CA ALA A 36 5.34 -5.46 -17.78
C ALA A 36 6.23 -4.94 -18.93
N ASN A 37 5.62 -4.54 -20.05
CA ASN A 37 6.31 -3.91 -21.18
C ASN A 37 6.89 -2.53 -20.82
N SER A 38 6.15 -1.72 -20.07
CA SER A 38 6.63 -0.41 -19.60
C SER A 38 7.88 -0.56 -18.73
N ILE A 39 7.88 -1.53 -17.81
CA ILE A 39 9.04 -1.87 -16.98
C ILE A 39 10.24 -2.27 -17.84
N ARG A 40 10.00 -3.11 -18.86
CA ARG A 40 11.03 -3.55 -19.79
C ARG A 40 11.64 -2.39 -20.59
N ILE A 41 10.80 -1.54 -21.17
CA ILE A 41 11.25 -0.38 -21.95
C ILE A 41 12.07 0.59 -21.09
N MET A 42 11.64 0.81 -19.83
CA MET A 42 12.35 1.67 -18.88
C MET A 42 13.56 1.01 -18.24
N GLN A 43 13.84 -0.26 -18.52
CA GLN A 43 14.95 -1.05 -17.94
C GLN A 43 15.00 -1.01 -16.40
N ILE A 44 13.84 -1.10 -15.76
CA ILE A 44 13.71 -1.03 -14.31
C ILE A 44 14.21 -2.33 -13.69
N LYS A 45 15.10 -2.23 -12.69
CA LYS A 45 15.65 -3.39 -11.96
C LYS A 45 14.86 -3.72 -10.70
N HIS A 46 14.18 -2.73 -10.13
CA HIS A 46 13.29 -2.87 -8.97
C HIS A 46 12.04 -2.03 -9.19
N ALA A 47 10.87 -2.65 -9.20
CA ALA A 47 9.60 -1.97 -9.36
C ALA A 47 8.74 -2.07 -8.09
N VAL A 48 8.17 -0.95 -7.68
CA VAL A 48 7.13 -0.89 -6.66
C VAL A 48 5.79 -0.74 -7.37
N LEU A 49 4.93 -1.72 -7.19
CA LEU A 49 3.58 -1.76 -7.73
C LEU A 49 2.61 -1.32 -6.64
N THR A 50 1.58 -0.58 -7.01
CA THR A 50 0.46 -0.26 -6.13
C THR A 50 -0.84 -0.30 -6.92
N SER A 51 -1.96 -0.46 -6.23
CA SER A 51 -3.29 -0.40 -6.81
C SER A 51 -4.22 0.45 -5.95
N VAL A 52 -5.37 0.79 -6.52
CA VAL A 52 -6.53 1.26 -5.74
C VAL A 52 -7.19 0.11 -5.01
N ASP A 53 -8.00 0.43 -4.00
CA ASP A 53 -8.92 -0.56 -3.41
C ASP A 53 -10.07 -0.87 -4.39
N ARG A 54 -10.35 -2.15 -4.55
CA ARG A 54 -11.40 -2.71 -5.42
C ARG A 54 -12.40 -3.51 -4.59
N ASP A 55 -12.98 -2.90 -3.55
CA ASP A 55 -14.02 -3.52 -2.72
C ASP A 55 -15.29 -3.88 -3.51
N ASP A 56 -15.41 -3.39 -4.76
CA ASP A 56 -16.46 -3.73 -5.71
C ASP A 56 -16.30 -5.13 -6.32
N LEU A 57 -15.09 -5.67 -6.37
CA LEU A 57 -14.78 -7.02 -6.85
C LEU A 57 -14.94 -8.03 -5.69
N ARG A 58 -16.17 -8.43 -5.40
CA ARG A 58 -16.51 -9.21 -4.20
C ARG A 58 -15.80 -10.55 -4.10
N ASP A 59 -15.46 -11.18 -5.23
CA ASP A 59 -14.88 -12.53 -5.26
C ASP A 59 -13.40 -12.56 -4.91
N ASP A 60 -12.65 -11.48 -5.20
CA ASP A 60 -11.20 -11.49 -5.04
C ASP A 60 -10.55 -10.14 -4.72
N MET A 61 -11.33 -9.06 -4.69
CA MET A 61 -10.86 -7.69 -4.44
C MET A 61 -9.65 -7.29 -5.28
N GLY A 62 -9.51 -7.89 -6.48
CA GLY A 62 -8.41 -7.66 -7.40
C GLY A 62 -7.16 -8.49 -7.10
N SER A 63 -7.16 -9.37 -6.10
CA SER A 63 -5.98 -10.18 -5.75
C SER A 63 -5.53 -11.12 -6.88
N LYS A 64 -6.45 -11.65 -7.70
CA LYS A 64 -6.11 -12.43 -8.89
C LYS A 64 -5.36 -11.59 -9.93
N PHE A 65 -5.82 -10.36 -10.15
CA PHE A 65 -5.17 -9.43 -11.07
C PHE A 65 -3.74 -9.09 -10.62
N TRP A 66 -3.52 -8.94 -9.31
CA TRP A 66 -2.18 -8.78 -8.74
C TRP A 66 -1.25 -9.94 -9.10
N VAL A 67 -1.74 -11.18 -8.95
CA VAL A 67 -0.95 -12.38 -9.27
C VAL A 67 -0.59 -12.41 -10.76
N GLU A 68 -1.56 -12.17 -11.65
CA GLU A 68 -1.31 -12.15 -13.10
C GLU A 68 -0.34 -11.03 -13.51
N THR A 69 -0.45 -9.86 -12.89
CA THR A 69 0.47 -8.76 -13.14
C THR A 69 1.91 -9.11 -12.73
N ILE A 70 2.11 -9.69 -11.54
CA ILE A 70 3.44 -10.10 -11.07
C ILE A 70 4.02 -11.20 -11.96
N LYS A 71 3.22 -12.20 -12.37
CA LYS A 71 3.65 -13.24 -13.30
C LYS A 71 4.12 -12.65 -14.63
N LYS A 72 3.30 -11.79 -15.23
CA LYS A 72 3.60 -11.17 -16.52
C LYS A 72 4.86 -10.29 -16.46
N ILE A 73 5.04 -9.55 -15.36
CA ILE A 73 6.23 -8.74 -15.15
C ILE A 73 7.48 -9.64 -15.11
N ARG A 74 7.46 -10.74 -14.35
CA ARG A 74 8.60 -11.66 -14.24
C ARG A 74 8.90 -12.38 -15.56
N GLU A 75 7.86 -12.73 -16.32
CA GLU A 75 7.99 -13.34 -17.65
C GLU A 75 8.76 -12.42 -18.60
N LEU A 76 8.37 -11.14 -18.67
CA LEU A 76 8.97 -10.18 -19.61
C LEU A 76 10.24 -9.49 -19.10
N ASN A 77 10.53 -9.61 -17.81
CA ASN A 77 11.67 -8.96 -17.13
C ASN A 77 12.40 -9.93 -16.19
N PRO A 78 13.11 -10.91 -16.71
CA PRO A 78 13.85 -11.87 -15.88
C PRO A 78 14.82 -11.17 -14.93
N GLY A 79 14.81 -11.57 -13.66
CA GLY A 79 15.70 -11.03 -12.63
C GLY A 79 15.25 -9.72 -11.97
N ILE A 80 14.08 -9.19 -12.35
CA ILE A 80 13.51 -8.03 -11.66
C ILE A 80 13.14 -8.36 -10.22
N THR A 81 13.33 -7.41 -9.32
CA THR A 81 12.80 -7.46 -7.95
C THR A 81 11.54 -6.62 -7.83
N LEU A 82 10.57 -7.10 -7.04
CA LEU A 82 9.25 -6.48 -6.93
C LEU A 82 8.87 -6.20 -5.48
N GLU A 83 8.34 -5.01 -5.25
CA GLU A 83 7.58 -4.67 -4.06
C GLU A 83 6.10 -4.53 -4.46
N ALA A 84 5.22 -5.22 -3.74
CA ALA A 84 3.77 -5.12 -3.90
C ALA A 84 3.17 -4.33 -2.74
N LEU A 85 2.78 -3.08 -2.98
CA LEU A 85 2.04 -2.25 -2.02
C LEU A 85 0.55 -2.53 -2.19
N ILE A 86 0.04 -3.44 -1.36
CA ILE A 86 -1.31 -4.00 -1.48
C ILE A 86 -2.35 -3.27 -0.62
N PRO A 87 -3.65 -3.31 -1.01
CA PRO A 87 -4.75 -2.94 -0.13
C PRO A 87 -4.90 -3.93 1.04
N ASP A 88 -5.76 -3.63 1.99
CA ASP A 88 -6.01 -4.53 3.12
C ASP A 88 -6.86 -5.77 2.77
N PHE A 89 -7.42 -5.86 1.56
CA PHE A 89 -8.37 -6.90 1.13
C PHE A 89 -9.43 -7.23 2.18
N GLN A 90 -9.84 -6.22 2.97
CA GLN A 90 -10.75 -6.35 4.12
C GLN A 90 -10.31 -7.40 5.17
N GLY A 91 -9.04 -7.79 5.18
CA GLY A 91 -8.47 -8.81 6.06
C GLY A 91 -8.78 -10.24 5.63
N ILE A 92 -9.25 -10.48 4.41
CA ILE A 92 -9.57 -11.83 3.91
C ILE A 92 -8.26 -12.55 3.58
N HIS A 93 -7.92 -13.55 4.38
CA HIS A 93 -6.66 -14.29 4.29
C HIS A 93 -6.42 -14.90 2.91
N GLU A 94 -7.43 -15.52 2.28
CA GLU A 94 -7.32 -16.12 0.94
C GLU A 94 -6.75 -15.15 -0.11
N HIS A 95 -7.12 -13.86 -0.03
CA HIS A 95 -6.63 -12.84 -0.97
C HIS A 95 -5.19 -12.46 -0.67
N ILE A 96 -4.83 -12.41 0.62
CA ILE A 96 -3.46 -12.14 1.07
C ILE A 96 -2.55 -13.31 0.70
N ASP A 97 -2.99 -14.56 0.89
CA ASP A 97 -2.26 -15.78 0.55
C ASP A 97 -1.87 -15.82 -0.92
N ARG A 98 -2.73 -15.34 -1.83
CA ARG A 98 -2.38 -15.26 -3.26
C ARG A 98 -1.13 -14.42 -3.48
N LEU A 99 -1.00 -13.29 -2.74
CA LEU A 99 0.17 -12.41 -2.85
C LEU A 99 1.40 -12.99 -2.16
N VAL A 100 1.24 -13.60 -0.99
CA VAL A 100 2.34 -14.28 -0.30
C VAL A 100 2.88 -15.44 -1.13
N ASN A 101 1.99 -16.25 -1.74
CA ASN A 101 2.36 -17.42 -2.54
C ASN A 101 3.08 -17.08 -3.85
N ILE A 102 2.80 -15.92 -4.48
CA ILE A 102 3.54 -15.46 -5.66
C ILE A 102 4.93 -14.92 -5.30
N LYS A 103 5.22 -14.72 -4.00
CA LYS A 103 6.54 -14.39 -3.44
C LYS A 103 7.21 -13.17 -4.09
N PRO A 104 6.64 -11.98 -4.06
CA PRO A 104 7.40 -10.76 -4.36
C PRO A 104 8.48 -10.58 -3.28
N GLU A 105 9.54 -9.86 -3.58
CA GLU A 105 10.65 -9.64 -2.67
C GLU A 105 10.22 -8.87 -1.42
N VAL A 106 9.26 -7.95 -1.57
CA VAL A 106 8.63 -7.21 -0.48
C VAL A 106 7.12 -7.17 -0.70
N ILE A 107 6.33 -7.44 0.35
CA ILE A 107 4.92 -7.04 0.38
C ILE A 107 4.78 -5.90 1.38
N SER A 108 4.15 -4.82 0.95
CA SER A 108 3.88 -3.66 1.77
C SER A 108 2.39 -3.39 1.90
N HIS A 109 1.99 -2.94 3.08
CA HIS A 109 0.67 -2.42 3.36
C HIS A 109 0.82 -1.23 4.32
N ASN A 110 0.47 -0.05 3.84
CA ASN A 110 0.62 1.16 4.64
C ASN A 110 -0.52 1.34 5.64
N ILE A 111 -0.18 1.68 6.88
CA ILE A 111 -1.16 2.11 7.89
C ILE A 111 -1.49 3.60 7.78
N GLU A 112 -0.66 4.37 7.08
CA GLU A 112 -0.77 5.78 6.70
C GLU A 112 -0.75 6.77 7.85
N THR A 113 -1.31 6.44 9.01
CA THR A 113 -1.38 7.32 10.17
C THR A 113 -1.57 6.55 11.47
N THR A 114 -1.61 7.25 12.62
CA THR A 114 -1.78 6.67 13.94
C THR A 114 -3.22 6.14 14.17
N ARG A 115 -3.42 5.32 15.21
CA ARG A 115 -4.70 4.70 15.57
C ARG A 115 -5.84 5.72 15.68
N ARG A 116 -5.62 6.79 16.43
CA ARG A 116 -6.64 7.84 16.65
C ARG A 116 -7.08 8.50 15.35
N LEU A 117 -6.13 8.81 14.48
CA LEU A 117 -6.40 9.55 13.25
C LEU A 117 -6.94 8.66 12.11
N THR A 118 -6.82 7.34 12.19
CA THR A 118 -7.17 6.42 11.11
C THR A 118 -8.60 6.63 10.59
N LYS A 119 -9.58 6.79 11.50
CA LYS A 119 -10.99 6.97 11.09
C LYS A 119 -11.22 8.25 10.30
N GLU A 120 -10.49 9.30 10.64
CA GLU A 120 -10.58 10.58 9.92
C GLU A 120 -9.83 10.55 8.59
N VAL A 121 -8.60 10.02 8.60
CA VAL A 121 -7.66 10.06 7.47
C VAL A 121 -8.02 9.02 6.40
N ARG A 122 -8.41 7.80 6.83
CA ARG A 122 -8.61 6.62 5.97
C ARG A 122 -10.05 6.10 5.96
N VAL A 123 -11.02 6.85 6.26
CA VAL A 123 -12.47 6.65 6.38
C VAL A 123 -12.98 5.18 6.44
N GLN A 124 -12.69 4.34 5.43
CA GLN A 124 -13.15 2.95 5.34
C GLN A 124 -12.13 1.91 5.87
N ALA A 125 -10.86 2.28 5.96
CA ALA A 125 -9.84 1.38 6.52
C ALA A 125 -9.89 1.39 8.04
N LYS A 126 -9.40 0.30 8.64
CA LYS A 126 -9.34 0.13 10.09
C LYS A 126 -7.89 -0.13 10.51
N TYR A 127 -7.44 0.55 11.56
CA TYR A 127 -6.09 0.40 12.09
C TYR A 127 -5.77 -1.05 12.46
N ASP A 128 -6.62 -1.67 13.27
CA ASP A 128 -6.42 -3.05 13.74
C ASP A 128 -6.38 -4.03 12.57
N ARG A 129 -7.29 -3.89 11.59
CA ARG A 129 -7.26 -4.72 10.38
C ARG A 129 -5.94 -4.57 9.61
N SER A 130 -5.40 -3.37 9.48
CA SER A 130 -4.12 -3.16 8.83
C SER A 130 -2.97 -3.83 9.58
N MET A 131 -2.99 -3.79 10.92
CA MET A 131 -2.03 -4.51 11.76
C MET A 131 -2.16 -6.03 11.62
N ASP A 132 -3.39 -6.56 11.60
CA ASP A 132 -3.66 -7.99 11.40
C ASP A 132 -3.18 -8.46 10.03
N VAL A 133 -3.40 -7.67 8.96
CA VAL A 133 -2.89 -7.96 7.60
C VAL A 133 -1.37 -8.04 7.59
N LEU A 134 -0.67 -7.06 8.19
CA LEU A 134 0.79 -7.04 8.28
C LEU A 134 1.34 -8.25 9.05
N LYS A 135 0.75 -8.54 10.20
CA LYS A 135 1.10 -9.70 11.02
C LYS A 135 0.87 -11.01 10.26
N TYR A 136 -0.30 -11.16 9.64
CA TYR A 136 -0.65 -12.36 8.89
C TYR A 136 0.31 -12.61 7.70
N MET A 137 0.64 -11.58 6.93
CA MET A 137 1.62 -11.71 5.84
C MET A 137 2.96 -12.28 6.36
N LYS A 138 3.42 -11.80 7.51
CA LYS A 138 4.68 -12.28 8.09
C LYS A 138 4.58 -13.71 8.58
N GLU A 139 3.50 -14.07 9.27
CA GLU A 139 3.23 -15.42 9.77
C GLU A 139 3.01 -16.43 8.64
N SER A 140 2.46 -16.01 7.51
CA SER A 140 2.30 -16.82 6.28
C SER A 140 3.60 -17.02 5.50
N GLY A 141 4.74 -16.52 6.00
CA GLY A 141 6.07 -16.79 5.43
C GLY A 141 6.58 -15.75 4.44
N GLN A 142 5.95 -14.56 4.34
CA GLN A 142 6.51 -13.47 3.54
C GLN A 142 7.88 -13.06 4.06
N ARG A 143 8.88 -13.03 3.15
CA ARG A 143 10.28 -12.78 3.52
C ARG A 143 10.47 -11.38 4.12
N ARG A 144 9.94 -10.35 3.46
CA ARG A 144 10.02 -8.95 3.90
C ARG A 144 8.66 -8.30 3.83
N THR A 145 8.24 -7.74 4.96
CA THR A 145 7.03 -6.92 5.06
C THR A 145 7.43 -5.47 5.28
N LYS A 146 6.63 -4.55 4.75
CA LYS A 146 6.86 -3.12 4.87
C LYS A 146 5.56 -2.38 5.17
N SER A 147 5.67 -1.30 5.93
CA SER A 147 4.58 -0.37 6.15
C SER A 147 5.07 1.07 6.08
N GLY A 148 4.15 2.01 5.97
CA GLY A 148 4.43 3.43 5.93
C GLY A 148 3.43 4.24 6.74
N ILE A 149 3.92 5.33 7.33
CA ILE A 149 3.12 6.37 7.99
C ILE A 149 3.50 7.75 7.46
N MET A 150 2.53 8.64 7.45
CA MET A 150 2.71 10.06 7.16
C MET A 150 2.62 10.86 8.46
N LEU A 151 3.50 11.84 8.62
CA LEU A 151 3.48 12.79 9.72
C LEU A 151 3.00 14.16 9.25
N GLY A 152 2.44 14.93 10.18
CA GLY A 152 1.91 16.26 9.90
C GLY A 152 0.39 16.30 9.71
N LEU A 153 -0.31 15.23 10.14
CA LEU A 153 -1.78 15.12 10.11
C LEU A 153 -2.42 15.46 11.47
N GLY A 154 -1.62 15.80 12.49
CA GLY A 154 -2.07 16.12 13.86
C GLY A 154 -1.85 15.02 14.88
N GLU A 155 -0.99 14.06 14.56
CA GLU A 155 -0.47 13.06 15.50
C GLU A 155 0.45 13.69 16.53
N THR A 156 0.53 13.05 17.72
CA THR A 156 1.55 13.36 18.72
C THR A 156 2.76 12.45 18.57
N LYS A 157 3.89 12.82 19.18
CA LYS A 157 5.10 12.00 19.18
C LYS A 157 4.84 10.64 19.84
N GLU A 158 4.09 10.62 20.94
CA GLU A 158 3.74 9.41 21.69
C GLU A 158 2.90 8.45 20.81
N GLU A 159 1.94 8.98 20.06
CA GLU A 159 1.13 8.18 19.12
C GLU A 159 1.97 7.58 17.98
N VAL A 160 2.97 8.30 17.50
CA VAL A 160 3.91 7.80 16.48
C VAL A 160 4.74 6.66 17.07
N ILE A 161 5.28 6.84 18.28
CA ILE A 161 6.07 5.82 18.98
C ILE A 161 5.21 4.56 19.25
N GLU A 162 3.97 4.72 19.74
CA GLU A 162 3.03 3.61 19.90
C GLU A 162 2.82 2.87 18.59
N THR A 163 2.59 3.60 17.52
CA THR A 163 2.38 3.02 16.18
C THR A 163 3.62 2.23 15.69
N ILE A 164 4.82 2.73 15.94
CA ILE A 164 6.08 2.02 15.63
C ILE A 164 6.19 0.74 16.47
N HIS A 165 5.81 0.78 17.75
CA HIS A 165 5.77 -0.42 18.59
C HIS A 165 4.76 -1.44 18.08
N ASP A 166 3.57 -1.03 17.65
CA ASP A 166 2.57 -1.91 17.05
C ASP A 166 3.11 -2.59 15.79
N LEU A 167 3.79 -1.83 14.90
CA LEU A 167 4.44 -2.37 13.70
C LEU A 167 5.55 -3.37 14.05
N LYS A 168 6.35 -3.08 15.08
CA LYS A 168 7.38 -4.00 15.59
C LYS A 168 6.76 -5.29 16.12
N ASN A 169 5.67 -5.20 16.87
CA ASN A 169 4.93 -6.34 17.39
C ASN A 169 4.31 -7.20 16.28
N ALA A 170 3.87 -6.56 15.17
CA ALA A 170 3.45 -7.23 13.95
C ALA A 170 4.63 -7.80 13.13
N LYS A 171 5.88 -7.67 13.62
CA LYS A 171 7.12 -8.13 12.97
C LYS A 171 7.34 -7.55 11.58
N VAL A 172 6.95 -6.31 11.37
CA VAL A 172 7.23 -5.58 10.14
C VAL A 172 8.72 -5.32 10.01
N ASP A 173 9.31 -5.66 8.86
CA ASP A 173 10.77 -5.57 8.64
C ASP A 173 11.22 -4.15 8.27
N ILE A 174 10.38 -3.39 7.57
CA ILE A 174 10.72 -2.05 7.05
C ILE A 174 9.58 -1.08 7.35
N VAL A 175 9.92 0.04 7.96
CA VAL A 175 8.98 1.15 8.18
C VAL A 175 9.50 2.38 7.47
N THR A 176 8.62 3.03 6.69
CA THR A 176 8.89 4.33 6.08
C THR A 176 8.07 5.41 6.76
N ILE A 177 8.72 6.50 7.12
CA ILE A 177 8.07 7.66 7.74
C ILE A 177 8.31 8.85 6.82
N GLY A 178 7.25 9.56 6.45
CA GLY A 178 7.34 10.67 5.51
C GLY A 178 6.43 11.84 5.90
N GLN A 179 6.73 13.03 5.42
CA GLN A 179 5.89 14.21 5.59
C GLN A 179 4.63 14.08 4.71
N TYR A 180 3.46 14.28 5.30
CA TYR A 180 2.23 14.48 4.55
C TYR A 180 2.28 15.79 3.76
N LEU A 181 1.98 15.71 2.46
CA LEU A 181 1.82 16.87 1.59
C LEU A 181 0.40 16.88 1.05
N GLN A 182 -0.30 17.98 1.24
CA GLN A 182 -1.70 18.13 0.82
C GLN A 182 -1.82 18.14 -0.71
N PRO A 183 -2.50 17.14 -1.34
CA PRO A 183 -2.60 17.08 -2.80
C PRO A 183 -3.39 18.21 -3.43
N SER A 184 -4.43 18.69 -2.75
CA SER A 184 -5.22 19.86 -3.15
C SER A 184 -5.98 20.45 -1.95
N LYS A 185 -6.55 21.64 -2.10
CA LYS A 185 -7.35 22.32 -1.06
C LYS A 185 -8.56 21.53 -0.53
N LYS A 186 -8.96 20.45 -1.22
CA LYS A 186 -10.08 19.58 -0.81
C LYS A 186 -9.65 18.48 0.16
N HIS A 187 -8.35 18.20 0.28
CA HIS A 187 -7.77 17.18 1.15
C HIS A 187 -7.47 17.74 2.54
N LEU A 188 -7.12 16.85 3.47
CA LEU A 188 -6.72 17.26 4.82
C LEU A 188 -5.60 18.30 4.75
N GLN A 189 -5.72 19.33 5.58
CA GLN A 189 -4.68 20.33 5.71
C GLN A 189 -3.47 19.75 6.44
N VAL A 190 -2.27 20.15 6.02
CA VAL A 190 -1.06 19.88 6.79
C VAL A 190 -1.17 20.63 8.12
N GLN A 191 -1.11 19.90 9.24
CA GLN A 191 -1.21 20.50 10.57
C GLN A 191 0.15 21.07 11.02
N ARG A 192 1.24 20.40 10.61
CA ARG A 192 2.61 20.89 10.81
C ARG A 192 3.57 20.26 9.81
N PHE A 193 4.67 20.92 9.58
CA PHE A 193 5.81 20.34 8.88
C PHE A 193 6.82 19.84 9.92
N VAL A 194 7.14 18.54 9.85
CA VAL A 194 8.12 17.88 10.70
C VAL A 194 9.51 18.26 10.22
N THR A 195 10.38 18.67 11.12
CA THR A 195 11.74 19.05 10.75
C THR A 195 12.62 17.83 10.46
N PRO A 196 13.70 17.97 9.66
CA PRO A 196 14.65 16.89 9.44
C PRO A 196 15.19 16.29 10.74
N ASP A 197 15.45 17.09 11.76
CA ASP A 197 15.99 16.64 13.04
C ASP A 197 14.97 15.77 13.78
N GLU A 198 13.67 16.12 13.74
CA GLU A 198 12.61 15.29 14.34
C GLU A 198 12.44 13.92 13.65
N PHE A 199 12.81 13.78 12.36
CA PHE A 199 12.83 12.49 11.68
C PHE A 199 14.01 11.60 12.09
N LEU A 200 15.05 12.16 12.72
CA LEU A 200 16.23 11.45 13.19
C LEU A 200 16.10 10.96 14.66
N GLU A 201 15.14 11.48 15.39
CA GLU A 201 14.83 11.07 16.77
C GLU A 201 14.10 9.73 16.83
#